data_c034b4e89850ba76c65119c16b12d1a9
#
_entry.id   c034b4e89850ba76c65119c16b12d1a9
#
_cell.length_a   1.000
_cell.length_b   1.000
_cell.length_c   1.000
_cell.angle_alpha   90.00
_cell.angle_beta   90.00
_cell.angle_gamma   90.00
#
_symmetry.space_group_name_H-M   'P 1'
#
loop_
_entity.id
_entity.type
_entity.pdbx_description
1 polymer ?
#
loop_
_entity_poly.entity_id
_entity_poly.type
_entity_poly.pdbx_seq_one_letter_code
_entity_poly.pdbx_strand_id
1 'polypeptide(L)'
;MNKSQLAILVLTGASGAGKTTLTLKLNELEIPGVKGFNCDRVKIESDEMSASTDLQADILRYWISHLSQSETGIELAVLDTQISPHRALEVLNQEAINYAQIVLVDCDPAKRNERLHMDRSQPELANAQMDCWAAYLRGQADALGLSIIDTSNDSVEKSLVELELLVGDLLTRVRSS
;
A
#
# COMPACT_ATOMS: atom_id res chain seq x y z
N MET A 1 -1.75 23.34 19.85
CA MET A 1 -1.54 21.89 19.78
C MET A 1 -0.90 21.61 18.43
N ASN A 2 0.36 21.13 18.41
CA ASN A 2 0.94 20.68 17.14
C ASN A 2 0.07 19.53 16.62
N LYS A 3 -0.50 19.69 15.40
CA LYS A 3 -1.06 18.53 14.69
C LYS A 3 0.10 17.55 14.53
N SER A 4 -0.01 16.36 15.14
CA SER A 4 0.95 15.31 14.84
C SER A 4 0.98 15.12 13.33
N GLN A 5 2.16 15.20 12.73
CA GLN A 5 2.30 15.04 11.30
C GLN A 5 1.99 13.57 10.96
N LEU A 6 0.94 13.35 10.17
CA LEU A 6 0.58 12.03 9.68
C LEU A 6 1.65 11.53 8.70
N ALA A 7 2.19 10.34 8.96
CA ALA A 7 3.01 9.63 7.99
C ALA A 7 2.16 8.67 7.15
N ILE A 8 2.52 8.52 5.88
CA ILE A 8 1.85 7.62 4.93
C ILE A 8 2.86 6.60 4.37
N LEU A 9 2.59 5.32 4.57
CA LEU A 9 3.25 4.24 3.87
C LEU A 9 2.29 3.66 2.83
N VAL A 10 2.59 3.86 1.55
CA VAL A 10 1.82 3.28 0.44
C VAL A 10 2.36 1.89 0.17
N LEU A 11 1.53 0.87 0.37
CA LEU A 11 1.84 -0.52 0.09
C LEU A 11 1.19 -0.90 -1.23
N THR A 12 1.97 -0.95 -2.30
CA THR A 12 1.47 -1.24 -3.65
C THR A 12 1.93 -2.60 -4.16
N GLY A 13 1.32 -3.08 -5.23
CA GLY A 13 1.65 -4.37 -5.84
C GLY A 13 0.47 -4.98 -6.58
N ALA A 14 0.73 -5.98 -7.42
CA ALA A 14 -0.30 -6.67 -8.19
C ALA A 14 -1.26 -7.48 -7.29
N SER A 15 -2.42 -7.83 -7.84
CA SER A 15 -3.36 -8.75 -7.15
C SER A 15 -2.68 -10.10 -6.89
N GLY A 16 -2.87 -10.65 -5.69
CA GLY A 16 -2.23 -11.91 -5.28
C GLY A 16 -0.81 -11.77 -4.72
N ALA A 17 -0.21 -10.56 -4.73
CA ALA A 17 1.13 -10.36 -4.17
C ALA A 17 1.22 -10.45 -2.64
N GLY A 18 0.09 -10.34 -1.91
CA GLY A 18 0.08 -10.51 -0.45
C GLY A 18 -0.12 -9.23 0.36
N LYS A 19 -0.30 -8.07 -0.25
CA LYS A 19 -0.49 -6.77 0.42
C LYS A 19 -1.53 -6.80 1.54
N THR A 20 -2.74 -7.26 1.22
CA THR A 20 -3.86 -7.29 2.19
C THR A 20 -3.57 -8.20 3.37
N THR A 21 -2.91 -9.34 3.13
CA THR A 21 -2.49 -10.25 4.20
C THR A 21 -1.50 -9.55 5.13
N LEU A 22 -0.48 -8.88 4.58
CA LEU A 22 0.49 -8.14 5.38
C LEU A 22 -0.15 -6.98 6.16
N THR A 23 -1.06 -6.23 5.54
CA THR A 23 -1.79 -5.14 6.20
C THR A 23 -2.66 -5.63 7.36
N LEU A 24 -3.35 -6.76 7.19
CA LEU A 24 -4.14 -7.36 8.26
C LEU A 24 -3.24 -7.86 9.40
N LYS A 25 -2.15 -8.56 9.08
CA LYS A 25 -1.19 -9.04 10.07
C LYS A 25 -0.50 -7.91 10.82
N LEU A 26 -0.15 -6.81 10.14
CA LEU A 26 0.36 -5.62 10.80
C LEU A 26 -0.63 -5.05 11.82
N ASN A 27 -1.92 -5.02 11.49
CA ASN A 27 -2.96 -4.56 12.40
C ASN A 27 -3.13 -5.47 13.63
N GLU A 28 -2.88 -6.77 13.50
CA GLU A 28 -2.91 -7.72 14.63
C GLU A 28 -1.80 -7.46 15.66
N LEU A 29 -0.72 -6.77 15.28
CA LEU A 29 0.37 -6.40 16.20
C LEU A 29 0.02 -5.24 17.12
N GLU A 30 -1.06 -4.52 16.86
CA GLU A 30 -1.56 -3.39 17.67
C GLU A 30 -0.48 -2.34 17.98
N ILE A 31 0.39 -2.03 17.01
CA ILE A 31 1.47 -1.04 17.18
C ILE A 31 0.85 0.33 17.46
N PRO A 32 1.20 0.99 18.59
CA PRO A 32 0.61 2.28 18.96
C PRO A 32 0.84 3.35 17.89
N GLY A 33 -0.24 4.02 17.47
CA GLY A 33 -0.20 5.07 16.44
C GLY A 33 -0.11 4.56 15.00
N VAL A 34 -0.06 3.24 14.76
CA VAL A 34 0.00 2.64 13.42
C VAL A 34 -1.31 1.98 13.05
N LYS A 35 -1.80 2.21 11.83
CA LYS A 35 -2.99 1.55 11.30
C LYS A 35 -2.89 1.28 9.82
N GLY A 36 -3.22 0.05 9.43
CA GLY A 36 -3.31 -0.38 8.03
C GLY A 36 -4.75 -0.32 7.51
N PHE A 37 -4.91 0.13 6.28
CA PHE A 37 -6.19 0.26 5.58
C PHE A 37 -6.12 -0.40 4.21
N ASN A 38 -7.18 -1.13 3.85
CA ASN A 38 -7.37 -1.63 2.49
C ASN A 38 -8.15 -0.58 1.69
N CYS A 39 -7.45 0.12 0.80
CA CYS A 39 -8.02 1.23 0.03
C CYS A 39 -9.02 0.77 -1.04
N ASP A 40 -8.89 -0.46 -1.55
CA ASP A 40 -9.77 -1.00 -2.59
C ASP A 40 -11.20 -1.28 -2.09
N ARG A 41 -11.43 -1.25 -0.77
CA ARG A 41 -12.74 -1.48 -0.15
C ARG A 41 -13.58 -0.22 0.05
N VAL A 42 -13.11 0.93 -0.41
CA VAL A 42 -13.92 2.16 -0.37
C VAL A 42 -15.09 1.98 -1.32
N LYS A 43 -16.30 2.00 -0.78
CA LYS A 43 -17.51 2.20 -1.60
C LYS A 43 -17.45 3.63 -2.13
N ILE A 44 -17.20 3.75 -3.42
CA ILE A 44 -17.22 5.03 -4.12
C ILE A 44 -18.69 5.44 -4.25
N GLU A 45 -19.14 6.26 -3.32
CA GLU A 45 -20.54 6.76 -3.30
C GLU A 45 -20.72 8.04 -4.14
N SER A 46 -19.63 8.60 -4.70
CA SER A 46 -19.71 9.78 -5.54
C SER A 46 -19.63 9.44 -7.02
N ASP A 47 -20.58 9.93 -7.81
CA ASP A 47 -20.60 9.80 -9.28
C ASP A 47 -19.34 10.39 -9.93
N GLU A 48 -18.76 11.44 -9.32
CA GLU A 48 -17.52 12.08 -9.79
C GLU A 48 -16.32 11.13 -9.74
N MET A 49 -16.17 10.36 -8.67
CA MET A 49 -15.06 9.42 -8.51
C MET A 49 -15.24 8.18 -9.39
N SER A 50 -16.48 7.75 -9.63
CA SER A 50 -16.79 6.64 -10.54
C SER A 50 -16.47 6.95 -12.01
N ALA A 51 -16.48 8.21 -12.40
CA ALA A 51 -16.17 8.68 -13.75
C ALA A 51 -14.70 9.06 -13.93
N SER A 52 -13.86 8.97 -12.89
CA SER A 52 -12.46 9.37 -12.95
C SER A 52 -11.64 8.47 -13.87
N THR A 53 -10.80 9.09 -14.70
CA THR A 53 -9.81 8.39 -15.53
C THR A 53 -8.59 7.94 -14.71
N ASP A 54 -8.47 8.37 -13.46
CA ASP A 54 -7.35 8.06 -12.56
C ASP A 54 -7.86 7.68 -11.16
N LEU A 55 -8.74 6.70 -11.15
CA LEU A 55 -9.44 6.23 -9.95
C LEU A 55 -8.51 5.90 -8.78
N GLN A 56 -7.36 5.27 -9.06
CA GLN A 56 -6.42 4.87 -8.00
C GLN A 56 -5.77 6.08 -7.30
N ALA A 57 -5.47 7.14 -8.06
CA ALA A 57 -4.96 8.38 -7.49
C ALA A 57 -6.04 9.09 -6.65
N ASP A 58 -7.29 9.09 -7.10
CA ASP A 58 -8.39 9.72 -6.36
C ASP A 58 -8.71 8.96 -5.07
N ILE A 59 -8.65 7.64 -5.08
CA ILE A 59 -8.75 6.82 -3.87
C ILE A 59 -7.62 7.17 -2.89
N LEU A 60 -6.39 7.29 -3.36
CA LEU A 60 -5.27 7.65 -2.49
C LEU A 60 -5.44 9.05 -1.89
N ARG A 61 -5.83 10.06 -2.68
CA ARG A 61 -6.16 11.42 -2.19
C ARG A 61 -7.26 11.42 -1.16
N TYR A 62 -8.32 10.67 -1.41
CA TYR A 62 -9.44 10.54 -0.46
C TYR A 62 -8.95 10.03 0.90
N TRP A 63 -8.15 8.96 0.93
CA TRP A 63 -7.62 8.42 2.17
C TRP A 63 -6.69 9.39 2.89
N ILE A 64 -5.79 10.06 2.17
CA ILE A 64 -4.89 11.08 2.74
C ILE A 64 -5.71 12.20 3.37
N SER A 65 -6.71 12.75 2.66
CA SER A 65 -7.57 13.82 3.15
C SER A 65 -8.38 13.37 4.38
N HIS A 66 -8.99 12.20 4.31
CA HIS A 66 -9.80 11.65 5.40
C HIS A 66 -8.97 11.46 6.69
N LEU A 67 -7.80 10.87 6.58
CA LEU A 67 -6.92 10.62 7.73
C LEU A 67 -6.32 11.92 8.29
N SER A 68 -5.99 12.89 7.45
CA SER A 68 -5.46 14.18 7.88
C SER A 68 -6.47 15.02 8.64
N GLN A 69 -7.76 14.80 8.43
CA GLN A 69 -8.85 15.52 9.09
C GLN A 69 -9.37 14.80 10.34
N SER A 70 -9.04 13.54 10.50
CA SER A 70 -9.55 12.69 11.59
C SER A 70 -8.71 12.84 12.86
N GLU A 71 -9.34 13.01 14.00
CA GLU A 71 -8.69 12.99 15.34
C GLU A 71 -8.53 11.53 15.84
N THR A 72 -7.95 10.66 15.04
CA THR A 72 -7.90 9.21 15.32
C THR A 72 -6.73 8.78 16.18
N GLY A 73 -5.77 9.68 16.45
CA GLY A 73 -4.52 9.32 17.13
C GLY A 73 -3.57 8.46 16.24
N ILE A 74 -3.83 8.36 14.94
CA ILE A 74 -2.96 7.67 13.99
C ILE A 74 -1.79 8.58 13.64
N GLU A 75 -0.58 8.11 13.87
CA GLU A 75 0.67 8.78 13.51
C GLU A 75 1.19 8.30 12.14
N LEU A 76 0.94 7.01 11.81
CA LEU A 76 1.33 6.39 10.56
C LEU A 76 0.19 5.52 10.01
N ALA A 77 -0.21 5.79 8.78
CA ALA A 77 -1.17 4.97 8.05
C ALA A 77 -0.45 4.15 6.96
N VAL A 78 -0.72 2.83 6.94
CA VAL A 78 -0.32 1.93 5.86
C VAL A 78 -1.49 1.75 4.92
N LEU A 79 -1.35 2.20 3.68
CA LEU A 79 -2.41 2.20 2.66
C LEU A 79 -2.17 1.10 1.63
N ASP A 80 -2.89 -0.03 1.76
CA ASP A 80 -2.91 -1.12 0.78
C ASP A 80 -3.69 -0.69 -0.47
N THR A 81 -3.01 -0.57 -1.60
CA THR A 81 -3.57 -0.05 -2.84
C THR A 81 -2.95 -0.74 -4.07
N GLN A 82 -3.52 -0.50 -5.25
CA GLN A 82 -3.01 -0.97 -6.54
C GLN A 82 -2.44 0.17 -7.41
N ILE A 83 -2.26 1.35 -6.84
CA ILE A 83 -1.69 2.50 -7.56
C ILE A 83 -0.25 2.22 -8.02
N SER A 84 0.12 2.68 -9.21
CA SER A 84 1.52 2.55 -9.64
C SER A 84 2.45 3.41 -8.80
N PRO A 85 3.71 2.99 -8.56
CA PRO A 85 4.67 3.73 -7.74
C PRO A 85 4.88 5.18 -8.16
N HIS A 86 5.05 5.42 -9.46
CA HIS A 86 5.22 6.78 -9.99
C HIS A 86 4.01 7.66 -9.69
N ARG A 87 2.81 7.12 -9.89
CA ARG A 87 1.57 7.87 -9.63
C ARG A 87 1.34 8.12 -8.15
N ALA A 88 1.70 7.15 -7.29
CA ALA A 88 1.66 7.34 -5.84
C ALA A 88 2.60 8.48 -5.41
N LEU A 89 3.82 8.53 -5.96
CA LEU A 89 4.78 9.59 -5.68
C LEU A 89 4.25 10.98 -6.08
N GLU A 90 3.61 11.08 -7.25
CA GLU A 90 2.99 12.33 -7.68
C GLU A 90 1.90 12.79 -6.71
N VAL A 91 1.00 11.89 -6.29
CA VAL A 91 -0.08 12.22 -5.33
C VAL A 91 0.51 12.66 -4.00
N LEU A 92 1.47 11.92 -3.44
CA LEU A 92 2.09 12.25 -2.16
C LEU A 92 2.77 13.63 -2.20
N ASN A 93 3.42 13.99 -3.31
CA ASN A 93 4.02 15.31 -3.51
C ASN A 93 2.95 16.41 -3.64
N GLN A 94 1.87 16.18 -4.37
CA GLN A 94 0.76 17.12 -4.53
C GLN A 94 0.05 17.39 -3.21
N GLU A 95 -0.13 16.38 -2.38
CA GLU A 95 -0.74 16.48 -1.05
C GLU A 95 0.25 16.97 0.03
N ALA A 96 1.48 17.28 -0.35
CA ALA A 96 2.54 17.81 0.54
C ALA A 96 2.78 16.92 1.79
N ILE A 97 2.75 15.59 1.62
CA ILE A 97 3.03 14.65 2.70
C ILE A 97 4.53 14.58 2.96
N ASN A 98 4.98 15.14 4.09
CA ASN A 98 6.40 15.25 4.43
C ASN A 98 7.02 13.90 4.81
N TYR A 99 6.24 13.01 5.41
CA TYR A 99 6.68 11.67 5.84
C TYR A 99 5.93 10.62 5.03
N ALA A 100 6.49 10.28 3.89
CA ALA A 100 5.92 9.26 3.02
C ALA A 100 6.96 8.22 2.62
N GLN A 101 6.49 7.00 2.43
CA GLN A 101 7.26 5.91 1.85
C GLN A 101 6.36 5.08 0.94
N ILE A 102 6.90 4.63 -0.19
CA ILE A 102 6.24 3.71 -1.10
C ILE A 102 7.00 2.39 -1.04
N VAL A 103 6.27 1.29 -0.85
CA VAL A 103 6.81 -0.06 -0.77
C VAL A 103 6.09 -0.93 -1.79
N LEU A 104 6.83 -1.62 -2.63
CA LEU A 104 6.27 -2.63 -3.53
C LEU A 104 6.22 -3.98 -2.80
N VAL A 105 5.06 -4.60 -2.77
CA VAL A 105 4.94 -6.04 -2.47
C VAL A 105 4.92 -6.78 -3.79
N ASP A 106 5.93 -7.58 -4.02
CA ASP A 106 6.11 -8.36 -5.25
C ASP A 106 5.99 -9.86 -4.99
N CYS A 107 5.70 -10.60 -6.04
CA CYS A 107 5.56 -12.04 -5.96
C CYS A 107 5.80 -12.66 -7.35
N ASP A 108 6.51 -13.77 -7.37
CA ASP A 108 6.68 -14.59 -8.58
C ASP A 108 5.32 -14.89 -9.26
N PRO A 109 5.22 -14.80 -10.59
CA PRO A 109 3.96 -15.02 -11.31
C PRO A 109 3.30 -16.36 -11.00
N ALA A 110 4.07 -17.45 -10.89
CA ALA A 110 3.52 -18.77 -10.61
C ALA A 110 2.88 -18.82 -9.22
N LYS A 111 3.58 -18.28 -8.21
CA LYS A 111 3.08 -18.22 -6.83
C LYS A 111 1.89 -17.27 -6.69
N ARG A 112 1.91 -16.14 -7.38
CA ARG A 112 0.79 -15.20 -7.40
C ARG A 112 -0.45 -15.85 -8.02
N ASN A 113 -0.30 -16.54 -9.15
CA ASN A 113 -1.38 -17.24 -9.83
C ASN A 113 -1.95 -18.38 -8.96
N GLU A 114 -1.10 -19.14 -8.27
CA GLU A 114 -1.53 -20.13 -7.29
C GLU A 114 -2.45 -19.51 -6.23
N ARG A 115 -2.04 -18.39 -5.62
CA ARG A 115 -2.82 -17.66 -4.60
C ARG A 115 -4.15 -17.13 -5.13
N LEU A 116 -4.18 -16.63 -6.35
CA LEU A 116 -5.42 -16.15 -6.98
C LEU A 116 -6.42 -17.27 -7.20
N HIS A 117 -5.96 -18.47 -7.56
CA HIS A 117 -6.82 -19.64 -7.75
C HIS A 117 -7.29 -20.26 -6.43
N MET A 118 -6.36 -20.48 -5.50
CA MET A 118 -6.60 -21.28 -4.30
C MET A 118 -7.15 -20.45 -3.14
N ASP A 119 -6.56 -19.29 -2.89
CA ASP A 119 -6.84 -18.53 -1.66
C ASP A 119 -7.92 -17.46 -1.85
N ARG A 120 -8.03 -16.90 -3.05
CA ARG A 120 -8.92 -15.76 -3.31
C ARG A 120 -10.15 -16.08 -4.15
N SER A 121 -10.18 -17.24 -4.78
CA SER A 121 -11.23 -17.62 -5.75
C SER A 121 -11.44 -16.54 -6.83
N GLN A 122 -10.34 -15.96 -7.33
CA GLN A 122 -10.28 -14.92 -8.36
C GLN A 122 -9.40 -15.39 -9.53
N PRO A 123 -9.65 -16.58 -10.12
CA PRO A 123 -8.81 -17.14 -11.17
C PRO A 123 -8.77 -16.28 -12.44
N GLU A 124 -9.78 -15.43 -12.66
CA GLU A 124 -9.86 -14.49 -13.78
C GLU A 124 -8.75 -13.44 -13.75
N LEU A 125 -8.17 -13.16 -12.57
CA LEU A 125 -7.02 -12.25 -12.41
C LEU A 125 -5.68 -12.93 -12.66
N ALA A 126 -5.63 -14.26 -12.75
CA ALA A 126 -4.44 -15.02 -13.09
C ALA A 126 -4.26 -15.07 -14.61
N ASN A 127 -3.85 -13.96 -15.21
CA ASN A 127 -3.76 -13.78 -16.64
C ASN A 127 -2.52 -12.95 -17.05
N ALA A 128 -2.20 -12.96 -18.35
CA ALA A 128 -1.05 -12.25 -18.90
C ALA A 128 -1.10 -10.72 -18.66
N GLN A 129 -2.28 -10.13 -18.57
CA GLN A 129 -2.42 -8.70 -18.29
C GLN A 129 -1.96 -8.38 -16.85
N MET A 130 -2.30 -9.24 -15.89
CA MET A 130 -1.82 -9.10 -14.52
C MET A 130 -0.31 -9.34 -14.41
N ASP A 131 0.25 -10.26 -15.20
CA ASP A 131 1.69 -10.48 -15.26
C ASP A 131 2.42 -9.25 -15.82
N CYS A 132 1.90 -8.66 -16.90
CA CYS A 132 2.44 -7.41 -17.45
C CYS A 132 2.32 -6.26 -16.43
N TRP A 133 1.22 -6.17 -15.70
CA TRP A 133 1.03 -5.16 -14.66
C TRP A 133 2.05 -5.32 -13.53
N ALA A 134 2.25 -6.54 -13.03
CA ALA A 134 3.25 -6.83 -12.01
C ALA A 134 4.68 -6.45 -12.47
N ALA A 135 5.05 -6.83 -13.69
CA ALA A 135 6.35 -6.46 -14.28
C ALA A 135 6.51 -4.94 -14.41
N TYR A 136 5.46 -4.23 -14.81
CA TYR A 136 5.47 -2.77 -14.88
C TYR A 136 5.68 -2.12 -13.50
N LEU A 137 4.97 -2.58 -12.47
CA LEU A 137 5.14 -2.11 -11.11
C LEU A 137 6.56 -2.35 -10.59
N ARG A 138 7.12 -3.53 -10.86
CA ARG A 138 8.49 -3.87 -10.51
C ARG A 138 9.49 -2.96 -11.18
N GLY A 139 9.36 -2.73 -12.49
CA GLY A 139 10.23 -1.81 -13.23
C GLY A 139 10.19 -0.39 -12.70
N GLN A 140 9.02 0.10 -12.28
CA GLN A 140 8.91 1.41 -11.64
C GLN A 140 9.56 1.44 -10.25
N ALA A 141 9.38 0.41 -9.45
CA ALA A 141 9.98 0.34 -8.12
C ALA A 141 11.52 0.33 -8.21
N ASP A 142 12.08 -0.45 -9.15
CA ASP A 142 13.52 -0.49 -9.40
C ASP A 142 14.04 0.88 -9.89
N ALA A 143 13.34 1.53 -10.80
CA ALA A 143 13.72 2.85 -11.33
C ALA A 143 13.69 3.96 -10.26
N LEU A 144 12.78 3.86 -9.30
CA LEU A 144 12.64 4.81 -8.20
C LEU A 144 13.45 4.43 -6.95
N GLY A 145 14.15 3.28 -6.96
CA GLY A 145 14.92 2.79 -5.81
C GLY A 145 14.06 2.49 -4.58
N LEU A 146 12.83 2.00 -4.79
CA LEU A 146 11.89 1.71 -3.69
C LEU A 146 12.27 0.42 -2.95
N SER A 147 11.86 0.33 -1.69
CA SER A 147 11.88 -0.94 -0.94
C SER A 147 10.89 -1.92 -1.57
N ILE A 148 11.32 -3.17 -1.69
CA ILE A 148 10.53 -4.27 -2.25
C ILE A 148 10.46 -5.40 -1.22
N ILE A 149 9.25 -5.82 -0.88
CA ILE A 149 9.00 -7.01 -0.06
C ILE A 149 8.63 -8.14 -1.03
N ASP A 150 9.53 -9.13 -1.20
CA ASP A 150 9.30 -10.27 -2.06
C ASP A 150 8.64 -11.41 -1.27
N THR A 151 7.41 -11.72 -1.62
CA THR A 151 6.61 -12.76 -0.94
C THR A 151 6.63 -14.11 -1.68
N SER A 152 7.48 -14.29 -2.68
CA SER A 152 7.50 -15.49 -3.52
C SER A 152 7.81 -16.76 -2.73
N ASN A 153 8.87 -16.71 -1.93
CA ASN A 153 9.40 -17.85 -1.19
C ASN A 153 9.40 -17.62 0.33
N ASP A 154 9.11 -16.43 0.79
CA ASP A 154 9.13 -16.09 2.19
C ASP A 154 7.78 -16.42 2.87
N SER A 155 7.87 -16.80 4.14
CA SER A 155 6.67 -16.93 4.96
C SER A 155 6.03 -15.55 5.19
N VAL A 156 4.75 -15.53 5.52
CA VAL A 156 4.04 -14.30 5.86
C VAL A 156 4.72 -13.58 7.03
N GLU A 157 5.20 -14.33 8.01
CA GLU A 157 5.89 -13.80 9.19
C GLU A 157 7.19 -13.09 8.82
N LYS A 158 7.99 -13.66 7.89
CA LYS A 158 9.23 -13.03 7.43
C LYS A 158 8.93 -11.72 6.69
N SER A 159 7.99 -11.74 5.75
CA SER A 159 7.57 -10.54 5.03
C SER A 159 6.95 -9.49 5.96
N LEU A 160 6.26 -9.92 7.03
CA LEU A 160 5.73 -9.02 8.05
C LEU A 160 6.86 -8.32 8.82
N VAL A 161 7.92 -9.03 9.20
CA VAL A 161 9.10 -8.43 9.87
C VAL A 161 9.74 -7.36 8.98
N GLU A 162 9.85 -7.58 7.67
CA GLU A 162 10.34 -6.56 6.75
C GLU A 162 9.44 -5.31 6.73
N LEU A 163 8.11 -5.50 6.70
CA LEU A 163 7.16 -4.39 6.78
C LEU A 163 7.25 -3.65 8.13
N GLU A 164 7.39 -4.37 9.24
CA GLU A 164 7.56 -3.79 10.57
C GLU A 164 8.80 -2.90 10.66
N LEU A 165 9.92 -3.31 10.07
CA LEU A 165 11.15 -2.51 10.03
C LEU A 165 10.92 -1.20 9.27
N LEU A 166 10.27 -1.25 8.10
CA LEU A 166 9.96 -0.05 7.31
C LEU A 166 9.00 0.90 8.04
N VAL A 167 7.98 0.34 8.71
CA VAL A 167 7.04 1.10 9.55
C VAL A 167 7.76 1.75 10.73
N GLY A 168 8.65 1.00 11.41
CA GLY A 168 9.43 1.50 12.55
C GLY A 168 10.36 2.65 12.18
N ASP A 169 11.04 2.52 11.03
CA ASP A 169 11.94 3.57 10.52
C ASP A 169 11.16 4.85 10.18
N LEU A 170 10.02 4.72 9.51
CA LEU A 170 9.18 5.86 9.15
C LEU A 170 8.60 6.54 10.40
N LEU A 171 8.10 5.74 11.35
CA LEU A 171 7.55 6.24 12.61
C LEU A 171 8.60 6.96 13.46
N THR A 172 9.84 6.46 13.48
CA THR A 172 10.95 7.10 14.18
C THR A 172 11.27 8.47 13.58
N ARG A 173 11.26 8.60 12.25
CA ARG A 173 11.46 9.89 11.57
C ARG A 173 10.39 10.91 11.94
N VAL A 174 9.13 10.49 12.02
CA VAL A 174 8.02 11.38 12.43
C VAL A 174 8.16 11.86 13.86
N ARG A 175 8.50 10.94 14.78
CA ARG A 175 8.60 11.25 16.21
C ARG A 175 9.84 12.06 16.60
N SER A 176 10.83 12.12 15.69
CA SER A 176 12.08 12.87 15.90
C SER A 176 12.04 14.31 15.38
N SER A 177 10.90 14.73 14.81
CA SER A 177 10.66 16.07 14.22
C SER A 177 9.91 16.97 15.14
#